data_f75da8b31d7aa0f04c30c1a9fa8642b6
#
_entry.id   f75da8b31d7aa0f04c30c1a9fa8642b6
#
_cell.length_a   1.000
_cell.length_b   1.000
_cell.length_c   1.000
_cell.angle_alpha   90.00
_cell.angle_beta   90.00
_cell.angle_gamma   90.00
#
_symmetry.space_group_name_H-M   'P 1'
#
loop_
_entity.id
_entity.type
_entity.pdbx_description
1 polymer ?
#
loop_
_entity_poly.entity_id
_entity_poly.type
_entity_poly.pdbx_seq_one_letter_code
_entity_poly.pdbx_strand_id
1 'polypeptide(L)'
;LRAYNPNDTHVFFGRTQSIATLLERISSQVNYGRAFCLILGPSGTGKSSLVNAGILPKLLDERGYNGIGVISYTQIDFADVHKNRLFLDLASALLDWDINALPVFEGLSAQTLAEQLELAIDGVINAIQAALSKASTQLKTPQLFLFIDRLEVLLSSPIFSSETRSHFLSVIERLAISKAVIVFSVR
;
A
#
# COMPACT_ATOMS: atom_id res chain seq x y z
N LEU A 1 -5.22 17.65 13.70
CA LEU A 1 -4.00 16.90 14.06
C LEU A 1 -3.48 16.25 12.79
N ARG A 2 -2.26 16.59 12.40
CA ARG A 2 -1.58 15.97 11.24
C ARG A 2 -1.09 14.57 11.63
N ALA A 3 -1.24 13.59 10.74
CA ALA A 3 -0.63 12.27 10.92
C ALA A 3 0.91 12.39 10.84
N TYR A 4 1.63 11.57 11.59
CA TYR A 4 3.09 11.49 11.52
C TYR A 4 3.54 10.92 10.16
N ASN A 5 4.66 11.42 9.67
CA ASN A 5 5.34 10.92 8.46
C ASN A 5 6.38 9.83 8.83
N PRO A 6 6.90 9.06 7.86
CA PRO A 6 7.97 8.09 8.12
C PRO A 6 9.23 8.67 8.80
N ASN A 7 9.49 9.96 8.62
CA ASN A 7 10.63 10.66 9.25
C ASN A 7 10.38 11.06 10.71
N ASP A 8 9.15 10.93 11.22
CA ASP A 8 8.77 11.35 12.58
C ASP A 8 8.95 10.22 13.63
N THR A 9 9.72 9.18 13.31
CA THR A 9 9.96 8.02 14.20
C THR A 9 10.47 8.40 15.58
N HIS A 10 11.24 9.48 15.68
CA HIS A 10 11.85 9.96 16.93
C HIS A 10 10.86 10.50 17.96
N VAL A 11 9.63 10.83 17.54
CA VAL A 11 8.57 11.37 18.42
C VAL A 11 7.41 10.38 18.61
N PHE A 12 7.50 9.20 18.00
CA PHE A 12 6.43 8.19 18.06
C PHE A 12 6.74 7.15 19.15
N PHE A 13 6.31 7.43 20.39
CA PHE A 13 6.55 6.57 21.56
C PHE A 13 5.29 5.80 22.00
N GLY A 14 5.52 4.68 22.72
CA GLY A 14 4.48 3.99 23.49
C GLY A 14 3.70 2.91 22.73
N ARG A 15 4.07 2.56 21.47
CA ARG A 15 3.38 1.52 20.67
C ARG A 15 4.28 0.39 20.20
N THR A 16 5.40 0.17 20.85
CA THR A 16 6.40 -0.83 20.45
C THR A 16 5.80 -2.24 20.30
N GLN A 17 4.95 -2.65 21.23
CA GLN A 17 4.31 -3.97 21.18
C GLN A 17 3.32 -4.07 19.99
N SER A 18 2.52 -3.02 19.74
CA SER A 18 1.60 -3.01 18.60
C SER A 18 2.34 -3.07 17.26
N ILE A 19 3.46 -2.34 17.16
CA ILE A 19 4.33 -2.36 15.98
C ILE A 19 4.90 -3.77 15.78
N ALA A 20 5.48 -4.39 16.79
CA ALA A 20 6.04 -5.74 16.71
C ALA A 20 4.98 -6.76 16.28
N THR A 21 3.80 -6.75 16.90
CA THR A 21 2.69 -7.64 16.54
C THR A 21 2.25 -7.46 15.09
N LEU A 22 2.16 -6.21 14.62
CA LEU A 22 1.76 -5.94 13.23
C LEU A 22 2.84 -6.39 12.23
N LEU A 23 4.12 -6.16 12.53
CA LEU A 23 5.23 -6.61 11.69
C LEU A 23 5.27 -8.15 11.58
N GLU A 24 5.04 -8.87 12.68
CA GLU A 24 4.93 -10.33 12.67
C GLU A 24 3.77 -10.81 11.79
N ARG A 25 2.60 -10.15 11.90
CA ARG A 25 1.44 -10.46 11.06
C ARG A 25 1.71 -10.21 9.59
N ILE A 26 2.33 -9.07 9.25
CA ILE A 26 2.71 -8.76 7.87
C ILE A 26 3.68 -9.82 7.34
N SER A 27 4.70 -10.15 8.11
CA SER A 27 5.68 -11.17 7.73
C SER A 27 5.02 -12.51 7.45
N SER A 28 4.11 -12.93 8.32
CA SER A 28 3.31 -14.14 8.11
C SER A 28 2.47 -14.06 6.84
N GLN A 29 1.76 -12.96 6.62
CA GLN A 29 0.88 -12.76 5.46
C GLN A 29 1.66 -12.76 4.13
N VAL A 30 2.81 -12.09 4.07
CA VAL A 30 3.69 -12.09 2.89
C VAL A 30 4.15 -13.52 2.59
N ASN A 31 4.56 -14.28 3.59
CA ASN A 31 4.99 -15.68 3.42
C ASN A 31 3.84 -16.58 2.92
N TYR A 32 2.60 -16.30 3.35
CA TYR A 32 1.40 -17.00 2.83
C TYR A 32 0.94 -16.48 1.47
N GLY A 33 1.59 -15.43 0.92
CA GLY A 33 1.23 -14.87 -0.38
C GLY A 33 -0.06 -14.06 -0.39
N ARG A 34 -0.46 -13.48 0.75
CA ARG A 34 -1.65 -12.62 0.88
C ARG A 34 -1.35 -11.47 1.84
N ALA A 35 -0.73 -10.43 1.33
CA ALA A 35 -0.19 -9.33 2.13
C ALA A 35 -1.18 -8.16 2.27
N PHE A 36 -2.30 -8.40 2.94
CA PHE A 36 -3.31 -7.38 3.28
C PHE A 36 -3.45 -7.23 4.80
N CYS A 37 -3.36 -6.01 5.31
CA CYS A 37 -3.55 -5.70 6.72
C CYS A 37 -4.54 -4.54 6.89
N LEU A 38 -5.63 -4.78 7.63
CA LEU A 38 -6.63 -3.77 7.98
C LEU A 38 -6.54 -3.44 9.47
N ILE A 39 -6.33 -2.17 9.81
CA ILE A 39 -6.34 -1.67 11.17
C ILE A 39 -7.67 -0.96 11.43
N LEU A 40 -8.43 -1.47 12.39
CA LEU A 40 -9.71 -0.91 12.82
C LEU A 40 -9.55 -0.13 14.12
N GLY A 41 -10.30 0.97 14.26
CA GLY A 41 -10.36 1.73 15.49
C GLY A 41 -10.98 3.12 15.32
N PRO A 42 -11.37 3.78 16.42
CA PRO A 42 -11.98 5.11 16.38
C PRO A 42 -11.08 6.14 15.65
N SER A 43 -11.71 7.18 15.08
CA SER A 43 -10.96 8.30 14.49
C SER A 43 -10.08 8.97 15.55
N GLY A 44 -8.92 9.47 15.15
CA GLY A 44 -7.98 10.14 16.05
C GLY A 44 -7.13 9.23 16.94
N THR A 45 -7.28 7.90 16.88
CA THR A 45 -6.47 6.96 17.67
C THR A 45 -5.03 6.74 17.15
N GLY A 46 -4.63 7.49 16.13
CA GLY A 46 -3.26 7.45 15.58
C GLY A 46 -2.97 6.23 14.69
N LYS A 47 -3.97 5.66 14.02
CA LYS A 47 -3.79 4.51 13.11
C LYS A 47 -2.87 4.83 11.95
N SER A 48 -3.12 5.92 11.22
CA SER A 48 -2.28 6.36 10.10
C SER A 48 -0.84 6.67 10.56
N SER A 49 -0.70 7.30 11.76
CA SER A 49 0.63 7.52 12.37
C SER A 49 1.32 6.21 12.75
N LEU A 50 0.58 5.18 13.19
CA LEU A 50 1.14 3.85 13.49
C LEU A 50 1.72 3.21 12.23
N VAL A 51 1.03 3.33 11.09
CA VAL A 51 1.54 2.83 9.81
C VAL A 51 2.74 3.65 9.37
N ASN A 52 2.60 4.96 9.26
CA ASN A 52 3.62 5.83 8.67
C ASN A 52 4.89 5.97 9.52
N ALA A 53 4.75 6.16 10.84
CA ALA A 53 5.90 6.37 11.73
C ALA A 53 6.33 5.11 12.51
N GLY A 54 5.50 4.07 12.54
CA GLY A 54 5.81 2.83 13.27
C GLY A 54 6.20 1.66 12.38
N ILE A 55 5.36 1.32 11.39
CA ILE A 55 5.51 0.12 10.56
C ILE A 55 6.43 0.38 9.37
N LEU A 56 6.08 1.38 8.56
CA LEU A 56 6.74 1.65 7.29
C LEU A 56 8.25 1.88 7.43
N PRO A 57 8.76 2.65 8.42
CA PRO A 57 10.20 2.82 8.59
C PRO A 57 10.96 1.52 8.88
N LYS A 58 10.31 0.55 9.55
CA LYS A 58 10.89 -0.77 9.83
C LYS A 58 10.96 -1.66 8.59
N LEU A 59 10.01 -1.51 7.68
CA LEU A 59 9.99 -2.23 6.41
C LEU A 59 10.90 -1.56 5.36
N LEU A 60 11.13 -0.25 5.45
CA LEU A 60 12.05 0.51 4.58
C LEU A 60 13.54 0.35 4.99
N ASP A 61 13.81 -0.21 6.17
CA ASP A 61 15.19 -0.51 6.57
C ASP A 61 15.85 -1.47 5.56
N GLU A 62 17.15 -1.34 5.33
CA GLU A 62 17.91 -2.14 4.35
C GLU A 62 17.78 -3.65 4.57
N ARG A 63 17.56 -4.08 5.82
CA ARG A 63 17.34 -5.49 6.18
C ARG A 63 15.86 -5.86 6.29
N GLY A 64 15.00 -4.86 6.27
CA GLY A 64 13.57 -5.03 6.52
C GLY A 64 13.25 -5.72 7.84
N TYR A 65 12.12 -6.38 7.89
CA TYR A 65 11.71 -7.22 9.04
C TYR A 65 11.66 -8.69 8.63
N ASN A 66 12.48 -9.54 9.25
CA ASN A 66 12.62 -10.97 8.90
C ASN A 66 12.98 -11.19 7.40
N GLY A 67 13.71 -10.27 6.78
CA GLY A 67 14.10 -10.32 5.37
C GLY A 67 13.01 -9.86 4.39
N ILE A 68 11.83 -9.50 4.89
CA ILE A 68 10.77 -8.85 4.12
C ILE A 68 10.96 -7.34 4.27
N GLY A 69 10.99 -6.63 3.17
CA GLY A 69 11.13 -5.18 3.22
C GLY A 69 10.49 -4.49 2.04
N VAL A 70 10.30 -3.20 2.17
CA VAL A 70 9.66 -2.33 1.20
C VAL A 70 10.74 -1.54 0.47
N ILE A 71 10.71 -1.58 -0.87
CA ILE A 71 11.63 -0.79 -1.72
C ILE A 71 11.03 0.59 -2.00
N SER A 72 9.74 0.64 -2.31
CA SER A 72 9.02 1.87 -2.60
C SER A 72 7.62 1.83 -2.01
N TYR A 73 7.09 2.99 -1.64
CA TYR A 73 5.76 3.08 -1.04
C TYR A 73 4.95 4.24 -1.62
N THR A 74 3.65 4.08 -1.60
CA THR A 74 2.71 5.15 -1.93
C THR A 74 1.48 5.09 -1.04
N GLN A 75 0.68 6.15 -1.04
CA GLN A 75 -0.56 6.21 -0.31
C GLN A 75 -1.69 6.84 -1.13
N ILE A 76 -2.91 6.38 -0.86
CA ILE A 76 -4.15 7.00 -1.31
C ILE A 76 -5.02 7.34 -0.10
N ASP A 77 -5.53 8.56 -0.05
CA ASP A 77 -6.44 9.01 0.99
C ASP A 77 -7.85 9.18 0.42
N PHE A 78 -8.78 8.40 0.92
CA PHE A 78 -10.17 8.43 0.42
C PHE A 78 -10.93 9.72 0.73
N ALA A 79 -10.40 10.62 1.58
CA ALA A 79 -11.01 11.95 1.71
C ALA A 79 -10.85 12.81 0.45
N ASP A 80 -9.81 12.52 -0.33
CA ASP A 80 -9.47 13.29 -1.53
C ASP A 80 -9.95 12.62 -2.84
N VAL A 81 -10.55 11.42 -2.73
CA VAL A 81 -11.02 10.64 -3.89
C VAL A 81 -12.41 11.08 -4.34
N HIS A 82 -12.57 11.27 -5.64
CA HIS A 82 -13.82 11.68 -6.27
C HIS A 82 -14.53 10.52 -6.99
N LYS A 83 -15.87 10.57 -7.09
CA LYS A 83 -16.73 9.49 -7.62
C LYS A 83 -16.23 8.87 -8.93
N ASN A 84 -15.81 9.70 -9.88
CA ASN A 84 -15.47 9.24 -11.24
C ASN A 84 -13.95 9.12 -11.45
N ARG A 85 -13.16 9.17 -10.39
CA ARG A 85 -11.69 9.17 -10.46
C ARG A 85 -11.02 8.10 -9.62
N LEU A 86 -11.79 7.16 -9.05
CA LEU A 86 -11.31 6.16 -8.11
C LEU A 86 -10.07 5.41 -8.63
N PHE A 87 -10.14 4.86 -9.84
CA PHE A 87 -9.01 4.16 -10.45
C PHE A 87 -7.92 5.11 -10.96
N LEU A 88 -8.30 6.31 -11.39
CA LEU A 88 -7.34 7.33 -11.79
C LEU A 88 -6.50 7.81 -10.58
N ASP A 89 -7.14 8.01 -9.43
CA ASP A 89 -6.47 8.41 -8.20
C ASP A 89 -5.58 7.27 -7.67
N LEU A 90 -6.03 6.00 -7.76
CA LEU A 90 -5.18 4.84 -7.48
C LEU A 90 -3.99 4.78 -8.44
N ALA A 91 -4.22 4.88 -9.75
CA ALA A 91 -3.16 4.86 -10.75
C ALA A 91 -2.14 5.98 -10.52
N SER A 92 -2.62 7.19 -10.23
CA SER A 92 -1.75 8.32 -9.90
C SER A 92 -0.85 8.02 -8.72
N ALA A 93 -1.39 7.40 -7.66
CA ALA A 93 -0.58 6.98 -6.51
C ALA A 93 0.43 5.89 -6.89
N LEU A 94 0.06 4.90 -7.69
CA LEU A 94 0.96 3.81 -8.09
C LEU A 94 2.11 4.28 -8.99
N LEU A 95 1.93 5.38 -9.74
CA LEU A 95 3.00 5.98 -10.55
C LEU A 95 4.14 6.55 -9.71
N ASP A 96 3.94 6.79 -8.40
CA ASP A 96 5.00 7.22 -7.48
C ASP A 96 5.96 6.07 -7.11
N TRP A 97 5.65 4.83 -7.47
CA TRP A 97 6.56 3.72 -7.21
C TRP A 97 7.79 3.75 -8.11
N ASP A 98 8.95 3.71 -7.49
CA ASP A 98 10.24 3.60 -8.16
C ASP A 98 11.08 2.45 -7.59
N ILE A 99 11.93 1.85 -8.41
CA ILE A 99 12.90 0.82 -8.03
C ILE A 99 14.23 1.19 -8.66
N ASN A 100 15.29 1.32 -7.86
CA ASN A 100 16.60 1.80 -8.31
C ASN A 100 16.53 3.15 -9.04
N ALA A 101 15.69 4.08 -8.55
CA ALA A 101 15.41 5.38 -9.15
C ALA A 101 14.80 5.33 -10.58
N LEU A 102 14.20 4.21 -10.96
CA LEU A 102 13.46 4.05 -12.21
C LEU A 102 11.98 3.82 -11.89
N PRO A 103 11.05 4.52 -12.55
CA PRO A 103 9.62 4.31 -12.37
C PRO A 103 9.23 2.85 -12.65
N VAL A 104 8.36 2.27 -11.81
CA VAL A 104 7.82 0.91 -12.05
C VAL A 104 6.99 0.86 -13.33
N PHE A 105 6.28 1.95 -13.63
CA PHE A 105 5.39 2.09 -14.79
C PHE A 105 5.95 3.15 -15.76
N GLU A 106 7.16 2.93 -16.25
CA GLU A 106 7.84 3.87 -17.16
C GLU A 106 7.00 4.14 -18.42
N GLY A 107 6.82 5.43 -18.75
CA GLY A 107 6.12 5.87 -19.94
C GLY A 107 4.59 5.75 -19.89
N LEU A 108 4.00 5.23 -18.80
CA LEU A 108 2.55 5.19 -18.65
C LEU A 108 2.00 6.50 -18.09
N SER A 109 0.85 6.94 -18.62
CA SER A 109 0.04 7.98 -17.99
C SER A 109 -0.85 7.39 -16.90
N ALA A 110 -1.32 8.24 -15.96
CA ALA A 110 -2.29 7.82 -14.96
C ALA A 110 -3.58 7.27 -15.59
N GLN A 111 -4.02 7.84 -16.71
CA GLN A 111 -5.19 7.38 -17.44
C GLN A 111 -4.99 5.96 -17.99
N THR A 112 -3.87 5.71 -18.65
CA THR A 112 -3.55 4.38 -19.20
C THR A 112 -3.41 3.34 -18.12
N LEU A 113 -2.76 3.68 -17.00
CA LEU A 113 -2.61 2.77 -15.87
C LEU A 113 -3.97 2.49 -15.19
N ALA A 114 -4.85 3.50 -15.08
CA ALA A 114 -6.21 3.32 -14.56
C ALA A 114 -7.01 2.33 -15.39
N GLU A 115 -6.97 2.45 -16.72
CA GLU A 115 -7.62 1.52 -17.65
C GLU A 115 -7.06 0.09 -17.49
N GLN A 116 -5.76 -0.05 -17.31
CA GLN A 116 -5.13 -1.35 -17.06
C GLN A 116 -5.53 -1.95 -15.71
N LEU A 117 -5.65 -1.14 -14.66
CA LEU A 117 -6.13 -1.58 -13.34
C LEU A 117 -7.58 -2.10 -13.41
N GLU A 118 -8.43 -1.44 -14.19
CA GLU A 118 -9.83 -1.82 -14.37
C GLU A 118 -10.00 -3.06 -15.25
N LEU A 119 -9.26 -3.17 -16.35
CA LEU A 119 -9.56 -4.14 -17.41
C LEU A 119 -8.52 -5.26 -17.52
N ALA A 120 -7.30 -5.05 -17.06
CA ALA A 120 -6.15 -5.93 -17.31
C ALA A 120 -5.16 -5.97 -16.14
N ILE A 121 -5.65 -6.11 -14.90
CA ILE A 121 -4.85 -6.08 -13.66
C ILE A 121 -3.65 -7.03 -13.69
N ASP A 122 -3.73 -8.16 -14.39
CA ASP A 122 -2.63 -9.11 -14.49
C ASP A 122 -1.41 -8.52 -15.21
N GLY A 123 -1.62 -7.63 -16.18
CA GLY A 123 -0.55 -6.88 -16.84
C GLY A 123 0.18 -5.96 -15.86
N VAL A 124 -0.59 -5.27 -15.01
CA VAL A 124 -0.03 -4.39 -13.95
C VAL A 124 0.78 -5.20 -12.95
N ILE A 125 0.27 -6.35 -12.48
CA ILE A 125 0.96 -7.24 -11.55
C ILE A 125 2.26 -7.77 -12.16
N ASN A 126 2.24 -8.19 -13.42
CA ASN A 126 3.42 -8.67 -14.13
C ASN A 126 4.50 -7.57 -14.26
N ALA A 127 4.10 -6.33 -14.54
CA ALA A 127 5.02 -5.18 -14.58
C ALA A 127 5.68 -4.94 -13.21
N ILE A 128 4.91 -4.98 -12.13
CA ILE A 128 5.42 -4.86 -10.75
C ILE A 128 6.43 -5.97 -10.45
N GLN A 129 6.09 -7.22 -10.73
CA GLN A 129 6.95 -8.37 -10.47
C GLN A 129 8.24 -8.30 -11.29
N ALA A 130 8.15 -7.90 -12.57
CA ALA A 130 9.29 -7.70 -13.43
C ALA A 130 10.22 -6.58 -12.93
N ALA A 131 9.66 -5.49 -12.41
CA ALA A 131 10.44 -4.41 -11.81
C ALA A 131 11.14 -4.87 -10.52
N LEU A 132 10.43 -5.55 -9.61
CA LEU A 132 11.00 -6.10 -8.37
C LEU A 132 12.10 -7.12 -8.64
N SER A 133 11.99 -7.95 -9.68
CA SER A 133 13.02 -8.93 -10.03
C SER A 133 14.37 -8.30 -10.43
N LYS A 134 14.35 -7.02 -10.82
CA LYS A 134 15.55 -6.24 -11.19
C LYS A 134 16.07 -5.40 -10.03
N ALA A 135 15.41 -5.45 -8.86
CA ALA A 135 15.81 -4.65 -7.73
C ALA A 135 17.18 -5.08 -7.19
N SER A 136 18.08 -4.11 -7.04
CA SER A 136 19.36 -4.31 -6.35
C SER A 136 19.15 -4.15 -4.85
N THR A 137 18.92 -5.26 -4.13
CA THR A 137 18.60 -5.24 -2.71
C THR A 137 19.13 -6.48 -2.00
N GLN A 138 19.38 -6.35 -0.68
CA GLN A 138 19.73 -7.46 0.23
C GLN A 138 18.48 -8.14 0.81
N LEU A 139 17.28 -7.63 0.53
CA LEU A 139 16.04 -8.20 1.02
C LEU A 139 15.79 -9.57 0.37
N LYS A 140 15.36 -10.54 1.19
CA LYS A 140 14.95 -11.86 0.69
C LYS A 140 13.63 -11.80 -0.08
N THR A 141 12.73 -10.93 0.37
CA THR A 141 11.40 -10.77 -0.19
C THR A 141 11.10 -9.27 -0.30
N PRO A 142 11.60 -8.63 -1.39
CA PRO A 142 11.34 -7.22 -1.66
C PRO A 142 9.86 -7.02 -2.05
N GLN A 143 9.25 -5.96 -1.54
CA GLN A 143 7.84 -5.61 -1.75
C GLN A 143 7.70 -4.13 -2.11
N LEU A 144 6.62 -3.79 -2.81
CA LEU A 144 6.06 -2.45 -2.85
C LEU A 144 5.01 -2.29 -1.75
N PHE A 145 4.73 -1.07 -1.34
CA PHE A 145 3.78 -0.81 -0.26
C PHE A 145 2.71 0.18 -0.70
N LEU A 146 1.45 -0.20 -0.55
CA LEU A 146 0.29 0.65 -0.78
C LEU A 146 -0.44 0.90 0.54
N PHE A 147 -0.48 2.17 0.96
CA PHE A 147 -1.26 2.58 2.12
C PHE A 147 -2.58 3.21 1.67
N ILE A 148 -3.69 2.66 2.17
CA ILE A 148 -5.04 3.16 1.90
C ILE A 148 -5.58 3.76 3.20
N ASP A 149 -5.63 5.08 3.27
CA ASP A 149 -6.20 5.78 4.42
C ASP A 149 -7.71 6.04 4.22
N ARG A 150 -8.46 6.01 5.31
CA ARG A 150 -9.90 6.28 5.37
C ARG A 150 -10.75 5.39 4.44
N LEU A 151 -10.46 4.09 4.40
CA LEU A 151 -11.22 3.11 3.59
C LEU A 151 -12.73 3.13 3.89
N GLU A 152 -13.15 3.59 5.08
CA GLU A 152 -14.56 3.76 5.42
C GLU A 152 -15.30 4.70 4.46
N VAL A 153 -14.63 5.69 3.87
CA VAL A 153 -15.25 6.60 2.89
C VAL A 153 -15.67 5.81 1.66
N LEU A 154 -14.83 4.89 1.15
CA LEU A 154 -15.23 4.00 0.05
C LEU A 154 -16.44 3.16 0.44
N LEU A 155 -16.45 2.60 1.65
CA LEU A 155 -17.45 1.62 2.07
C LEU A 155 -18.80 2.27 2.43
N SER A 156 -18.80 3.47 3.00
CA SER A 156 -19.99 4.12 3.53
C SER A 156 -20.55 5.25 2.66
N SER A 157 -19.72 5.87 1.82
CA SER A 157 -20.16 7.02 1.03
C SER A 157 -21.13 6.61 -0.07
N PRO A 158 -22.28 7.29 -0.21
CA PRO A 158 -23.26 7.01 -1.26
C PRO A 158 -22.78 7.38 -2.67
N ILE A 159 -21.64 8.07 -2.80
CA ILE A 159 -21.09 8.45 -4.10
C ILE A 159 -20.57 7.26 -4.91
N PHE A 160 -20.22 6.15 -4.25
CA PHE A 160 -19.76 4.93 -4.91
C PHE A 160 -20.87 3.89 -4.97
N SER A 161 -21.14 3.33 -6.14
CA SER A 161 -22.05 2.20 -6.30
C SER A 161 -21.47 0.93 -5.65
N SER A 162 -22.30 -0.06 -5.33
CA SER A 162 -21.85 -1.36 -4.83
C SER A 162 -20.97 -2.08 -5.84
N GLU A 163 -21.23 -1.94 -7.12
CA GLU A 163 -20.45 -2.49 -8.21
C GLU A 163 -19.04 -1.87 -8.26
N THR A 164 -18.96 -0.53 -8.23
CA THR A 164 -17.68 0.18 -8.20
C THR A 164 -16.83 -0.21 -6.99
N ARG A 165 -17.46 -0.32 -5.80
CA ARG A 165 -16.77 -0.76 -4.58
C ARG A 165 -16.23 -2.18 -4.72
N SER A 166 -17.07 -3.12 -5.18
CA SER A 166 -16.68 -4.52 -5.34
C SER A 166 -15.56 -4.66 -6.36
N HIS A 167 -15.63 -3.93 -7.47
CA HIS A 167 -14.57 -3.93 -8.47
C HIS A 167 -13.25 -3.39 -7.92
N PHE A 168 -13.28 -2.23 -7.25
CA PHE A 168 -12.08 -1.66 -6.64
C PHE A 168 -11.46 -2.61 -5.60
N LEU A 169 -12.28 -3.18 -4.71
CA LEU A 169 -11.80 -4.14 -3.71
C LEU A 169 -11.21 -5.40 -4.35
N SER A 170 -11.76 -5.86 -5.47
CA SER A 170 -11.18 -6.97 -6.25
C SER A 170 -9.79 -6.63 -6.79
N VAL A 171 -9.59 -5.41 -7.30
CA VAL A 171 -8.26 -4.95 -7.75
C VAL A 171 -7.28 -4.89 -6.57
N ILE A 172 -7.69 -4.35 -5.42
CA ILE A 172 -6.87 -4.32 -4.21
C ILE A 172 -6.52 -5.74 -3.73
N GLU A 173 -7.47 -6.67 -3.75
CA GLU A 173 -7.22 -8.08 -3.42
C GLU A 173 -6.19 -8.70 -4.38
N ARG A 174 -6.31 -8.47 -5.69
CA ARG A 174 -5.36 -8.95 -6.70
C ARG A 174 -3.95 -8.43 -6.44
N LEU A 175 -3.81 -7.15 -6.08
CA LEU A 175 -2.52 -6.59 -5.69
C LEU A 175 -1.97 -7.28 -4.43
N ALA A 176 -2.78 -7.47 -3.40
CA ALA A 176 -2.37 -8.08 -2.14
C ALA A 176 -1.94 -9.56 -2.26
N ILE A 177 -2.53 -10.32 -3.21
CA ILE A 177 -2.16 -11.71 -3.46
C ILE A 177 -1.07 -11.88 -4.53
N SER A 178 -0.59 -10.79 -5.12
CA SER A 178 0.42 -10.80 -6.19
C SER A 178 1.80 -11.28 -5.75
N LYS A 179 2.04 -11.41 -4.43
CA LYS A 179 3.35 -11.64 -3.79
C LYS A 179 4.37 -10.52 -4.03
N ALA A 180 3.92 -9.36 -4.44
CA ALA A 180 4.74 -8.22 -4.81
C ALA A 180 4.37 -6.93 -4.05
N VAL A 181 3.15 -6.87 -3.49
CA VAL A 181 2.60 -5.66 -2.86
C VAL A 181 2.05 -5.98 -1.48
N ILE A 182 2.52 -5.22 -0.48
CA ILE A 182 1.89 -5.17 0.85
C ILE A 182 0.83 -4.06 0.82
N VAL A 183 -0.40 -4.42 1.08
CA VAL A 183 -1.51 -3.46 1.19
C VAL A 183 -1.85 -3.24 2.66
N PHE A 184 -1.76 -2.01 3.09
CA PHE A 184 -2.20 -1.55 4.40
C PHE A 184 -3.42 -0.65 4.28
N SER A 185 -4.40 -0.86 5.15
CA SER A 185 -5.55 0.03 5.22
C SER A 185 -5.91 0.36 6.65
N VAL A 186 -6.50 1.53 6.85
CA VAL A 186 -7.05 1.97 8.14
C VAL A 186 -8.51 2.40 7.98
N ARG A 187 -9.28 2.12 9.01
CA ARG A 187 -10.72 2.44 9.07
C ARG A 187 -11.09 2.93 10.46
#